data_4a9960dc67515222b622c9bf524df5e2
#
_entry.id   4a9960dc67515222b622c9bf524df5e2
#
_cell.length_a   1.000
_cell.length_b   1.000
_cell.length_c   1.000
_cell.angle_alpha   90.00
_cell.angle_beta   90.00
_cell.angle_gamma   90.00
#
_symmetry.space_group_name_H-M   'P 1'
#
loop_
_entity.id
_entity.type
_entity.pdbx_description
1 polymer ?
#
loop_
_entity_poly.entity_id
_entity_poly.type
_entity_poly.pdbx_seq_one_letter_code
_entity_poly.pdbx_strand_id
1 'polypeptide(L)'
;MRSLFISLLLLQLSTLSLSADLQTYYKDFMEAHGYPLEENLVLTDDGYILSVWHLTPKEPNGRVVYLQHGCTDTAWTFFQLGDNSLPFILLREGYDVWLGNVRGNIFSHNHINPELAEVHSGFNEHSMDEMVEYDLPAMINMVREKTGAKKITYIGHSQGTTIFFMLVMHNPAFAEEAIDHYVSLGTVNNIANTLFPPIEILDRIAVIFQKVGIFKYMSLTNAQRNLVAKFCKTSPGVCGKAIDYALSIKPSGRMDYKSLPLFILLSRRCK
;
A
#
# COMPACT_ATOMS: atom_id res chain seq x y z
N MET A 1 16.56 24.30 -25.17
CA MET A 1 15.18 24.30 -24.69
C MET A 1 14.30 23.22 -25.35
N ARG A 2 14.22 23.09 -26.68
CA ARG A 2 13.40 22.04 -27.35
C ARG A 2 13.78 20.60 -26.96
N SER A 3 15.07 20.30 -26.83
CA SER A 3 15.54 18.95 -26.44
C SER A 3 15.14 18.57 -24.98
N LEU A 4 15.16 19.53 -24.05
CA LEU A 4 14.75 19.30 -22.67
C LEU A 4 13.23 19.04 -22.56
N PHE A 5 12.43 19.75 -23.35
CA PHE A 5 10.97 19.58 -23.40
C PHE A 5 10.58 18.20 -23.96
N ILE A 6 11.26 17.75 -25.03
CA ILE A 6 11.03 16.42 -25.61
C ILE A 6 11.43 15.31 -24.63
N SER A 7 12.55 15.48 -23.91
CA SER A 7 12.99 14.51 -22.89
C SER A 7 12.02 14.45 -21.71
N LEU A 8 11.47 15.59 -21.25
CA LEU A 8 10.45 15.64 -20.22
C LEU A 8 9.13 15.00 -20.67
N LEU A 9 8.71 15.25 -21.89
CA LEU A 9 7.49 14.67 -22.48
C LEU A 9 7.62 13.14 -22.64
N LEU A 10 8.77 12.66 -23.11
CA LEU A 10 9.08 11.23 -23.21
C LEU A 10 9.14 10.56 -21.82
N LEU A 11 9.64 11.27 -20.81
CA LEU A 11 9.66 10.78 -19.43
C LEU A 11 8.24 10.66 -18.86
N GLN A 12 7.37 11.63 -19.12
CA GLN A 12 5.96 11.61 -18.70
C GLN A 12 5.16 10.50 -19.42
N LEU A 13 5.39 10.33 -20.72
CA LEU A 13 4.75 9.25 -21.50
C LEU A 13 5.20 7.87 -21.02
N SER A 14 6.44 7.70 -20.63
CA SER A 14 6.96 6.42 -20.10
C SER A 14 6.42 6.10 -18.68
N THR A 15 6.11 7.10 -17.86
CA THR A 15 5.50 6.89 -16.55
C THR A 15 4.00 6.57 -16.63
N LEU A 16 3.30 7.17 -17.58
CA LEU A 16 1.91 6.85 -17.87
C LEU A 16 1.74 5.43 -18.43
N SER A 17 2.62 4.99 -19.34
CA SER A 17 2.59 3.63 -19.86
C SER A 17 2.87 2.59 -18.77
N LEU A 18 3.82 2.84 -17.87
CA LEU A 18 4.15 1.91 -16.80
C LEU A 18 3.02 1.75 -15.78
N SER A 19 2.29 2.82 -15.44
CA SER A 19 1.16 2.73 -14.52
C SER A 19 -0.03 2.00 -15.16
N ALA A 20 -0.29 2.20 -16.44
CA ALA A 20 -1.30 1.48 -17.20
C ALA A 20 -0.96 -0.02 -17.32
N ASP A 21 0.30 -0.35 -17.60
CA ASP A 21 0.78 -1.74 -17.67
C ASP A 21 0.65 -2.46 -16.32
N LEU A 22 0.93 -1.78 -15.20
CA LEU A 22 0.76 -2.34 -13.87
C LEU A 22 -0.71 -2.58 -13.52
N GLN A 23 -1.57 -1.61 -13.83
CA GLN A 23 -3.01 -1.73 -13.54
C GLN A 23 -3.64 -2.88 -14.35
N THR A 24 -3.25 -3.03 -15.61
CA THR A 24 -3.64 -4.15 -16.46
C THR A 24 -3.15 -5.47 -15.86
N TYR A 25 -1.88 -5.55 -15.44
CA TYR A 25 -1.32 -6.75 -14.82
C TYR A 25 -2.12 -7.22 -13.60
N TYR A 26 -2.54 -6.30 -12.70
CA TYR A 26 -3.32 -6.71 -11.51
C TYR A 26 -4.69 -7.21 -11.88
N LYS A 27 -5.36 -6.53 -12.81
CA LYS A 27 -6.67 -6.96 -13.30
C LYS A 27 -6.59 -8.35 -13.92
N ASP A 28 -5.63 -8.56 -14.82
CA ASP A 28 -5.39 -9.85 -15.47
C ASP A 28 -5.04 -10.96 -14.46
N PHE A 29 -4.22 -10.63 -13.45
CA PHE A 29 -3.88 -11.57 -12.39
C PHE A 29 -5.12 -11.98 -11.58
N MET A 30 -5.95 -11.03 -11.15
CA MET A 30 -7.16 -11.34 -10.37
C MET A 30 -8.18 -12.09 -11.21
N GLU A 31 -8.37 -11.70 -12.47
CA GLU A 31 -9.27 -12.37 -13.40
C GLU A 31 -8.83 -13.81 -13.68
N ALA A 32 -7.53 -14.06 -13.85
CA ALA A 32 -6.98 -15.41 -14.02
C ALA A 32 -7.25 -16.32 -12.81
N HIS A 33 -7.43 -15.75 -11.59
CA HIS A 33 -7.85 -16.49 -10.40
C HIS A 33 -9.38 -16.56 -10.25
N GLY A 34 -10.14 -16.01 -11.23
CA GLY A 34 -11.61 -16.03 -11.27
C GLY A 34 -12.29 -15.02 -10.36
N TYR A 35 -11.59 -13.95 -9.98
CA TYR A 35 -12.08 -12.84 -9.16
C TYR A 35 -11.72 -11.50 -9.80
N PRO A 36 -12.56 -10.96 -10.72
CA PRO A 36 -12.31 -9.67 -11.35
C PRO A 36 -12.11 -8.56 -10.32
N LEU A 37 -11.09 -7.73 -10.53
CA LEU A 37 -10.78 -6.61 -9.66
C LEU A 37 -11.64 -5.39 -10.02
N GLU A 38 -12.41 -4.92 -9.07
CA GLU A 38 -13.08 -3.62 -9.11
C GLU A 38 -12.25 -2.59 -8.33
N GLU A 39 -11.85 -1.50 -8.96
CA GLU A 39 -11.21 -0.37 -8.31
C GLU A 39 -12.24 0.71 -8.00
N ASN A 40 -12.29 1.11 -6.74
CA ASN A 40 -13.15 2.17 -6.24
C ASN A 40 -12.30 3.35 -5.79
N LEU A 41 -12.69 4.57 -6.15
CA LEU A 41 -12.03 5.78 -5.72
C LEU A 41 -12.85 6.46 -4.62
N VAL A 42 -12.19 6.88 -3.56
CA VAL A 42 -12.79 7.65 -2.47
C VAL A 42 -12.02 8.94 -2.25
N LEU A 43 -12.76 10.03 -2.07
CA LEU A 43 -12.23 11.36 -1.74
C LEU A 43 -12.19 11.51 -0.23
N THR A 44 -11.04 11.90 0.31
CA THR A 44 -10.91 12.28 1.72
C THR A 44 -11.32 13.73 1.94
N ASP A 45 -11.67 14.09 3.16
CA ASP A 45 -12.09 15.44 3.51
C ASP A 45 -10.98 16.49 3.27
N ASP A 46 -9.72 16.08 3.34
CA ASP A 46 -8.55 16.92 3.03
C ASP A 46 -8.11 16.86 1.56
N GLY A 47 -8.88 16.17 0.70
CA GLY A 47 -8.76 16.26 -0.77
C GLY A 47 -7.91 15.21 -1.45
N TYR A 48 -7.45 14.15 -0.76
CA TYR A 48 -6.78 13.01 -1.38
C TYR A 48 -7.78 12.09 -2.07
N ILE A 49 -7.39 11.52 -3.20
CA ILE A 49 -8.17 10.52 -3.92
C ILE A 49 -7.49 9.18 -3.71
N LEU A 50 -8.14 8.30 -2.95
CA LEU A 50 -7.61 7.01 -2.55
C LEU A 50 -8.25 5.89 -3.38
N SER A 51 -7.46 4.86 -3.69
CA SER A 51 -7.91 3.67 -4.39
C SER A 51 -8.22 2.56 -3.39
N VAL A 52 -9.40 1.99 -3.49
CA VAL A 52 -9.83 0.84 -2.71
C VAL A 52 -10.21 -0.27 -3.68
N TRP A 53 -9.57 -1.42 -3.54
CA TRP A 53 -9.79 -2.59 -4.36
C TRP A 53 -10.89 -3.46 -3.77
N HIS A 54 -11.73 -3.98 -4.64
CA HIS A 54 -12.84 -4.85 -4.27
C HIS A 54 -12.81 -6.13 -5.10
N LEU A 55 -13.00 -7.25 -4.44
CA LEU A 55 -13.11 -8.58 -5.03
C LEU A 55 -14.35 -9.27 -4.43
N THR A 56 -15.27 -9.66 -5.31
CA THR A 56 -16.54 -10.28 -4.93
C THR A 56 -16.40 -11.80 -4.85
N PRO A 57 -16.87 -12.45 -3.77
CA PRO A 57 -16.88 -13.90 -3.66
C PRO A 57 -17.93 -14.51 -4.60
N LYS A 58 -17.68 -15.74 -5.07
CA LYS A 58 -18.65 -16.48 -5.90
C LYS A 58 -19.90 -16.87 -5.13
N GLU A 59 -19.74 -17.22 -3.87
CA GLU A 59 -20.81 -17.62 -2.94
C GLU A 59 -20.73 -16.75 -1.69
N PRO A 60 -21.44 -15.61 -1.61
CA PRO A 60 -21.33 -14.69 -0.50
C PRO A 60 -21.86 -15.27 0.82
N ASN A 61 -21.11 -15.12 1.92
CA ASN A 61 -21.54 -15.46 3.27
C ASN A 61 -22.14 -14.27 4.06
N GLY A 62 -22.23 -13.10 3.41
CA GLY A 62 -22.76 -11.87 3.97
C GLY A 62 -21.79 -11.11 4.90
N ARG A 63 -20.54 -11.53 4.99
CA ARG A 63 -19.51 -10.87 5.81
C ARG A 63 -18.54 -10.08 4.95
N VAL A 64 -18.22 -8.87 5.39
CA VAL A 64 -17.31 -7.93 4.73
C VAL A 64 -15.99 -7.88 5.47
N VAL A 65 -14.88 -8.01 4.74
CA VAL A 65 -13.52 -7.92 5.28
C VAL A 65 -12.76 -6.81 4.57
N TYR A 66 -12.16 -5.93 5.34
CA TYR A 66 -11.28 -4.86 4.87
C TYR A 66 -9.84 -5.15 5.26
N LEU A 67 -8.93 -5.18 4.30
CA LEU A 67 -7.50 -5.42 4.51
C LEU A 67 -6.71 -4.13 4.31
N GLN A 68 -5.83 -3.83 5.26
CA GLN A 68 -4.96 -2.66 5.22
C GLN A 68 -3.49 -3.06 5.21
N HIS A 69 -2.78 -2.63 4.18
CA HIS A 69 -1.36 -2.91 3.98
C HIS A 69 -0.45 -2.18 4.97
N GLY A 70 0.83 -2.58 4.97
CA GLY A 70 1.89 -2.02 5.79
C GLY A 70 2.60 -0.81 5.16
N CYS A 71 3.68 -0.42 5.82
CA CYS A 71 4.57 0.64 5.37
C CYS A 71 5.29 0.27 4.07
N THR A 72 5.52 1.23 3.19
CA THR A 72 6.14 1.06 1.84
C THR A 72 5.40 0.08 0.92
N ASP A 73 4.15 -0.20 1.20
CA ASP A 73 3.38 -1.28 0.63
C ASP A 73 2.11 -0.80 -0.09
N THR A 74 1.34 -1.71 -0.63
CA THR A 74 0.06 -1.48 -1.30
C THR A 74 -0.87 -2.67 -1.04
N ALA A 75 -2.12 -2.59 -1.47
CA ALA A 75 -3.05 -3.70 -1.46
C ALA A 75 -2.48 -4.97 -2.11
N TRP A 76 -1.57 -4.83 -3.07
CA TRP A 76 -0.91 -5.95 -3.75
C TRP A 76 -0.13 -6.89 -2.81
N THR A 77 0.36 -6.40 -1.68
CA THR A 77 1.14 -7.24 -0.75
C THR A 77 0.41 -8.49 -0.31
N PHE A 78 -0.91 -8.41 -0.21
CA PHE A 78 -1.72 -9.54 0.20
C PHE A 78 -1.83 -10.67 -0.83
N PHE A 79 -1.36 -10.46 -2.07
CA PHE A 79 -1.46 -11.43 -3.18
C PHE A 79 -0.16 -12.15 -3.51
N GLN A 80 0.90 -11.95 -2.73
CA GLN A 80 2.24 -12.47 -3.02
C GLN A 80 2.39 -13.99 -2.88
N LEU A 81 1.40 -14.68 -2.32
CA LEU A 81 1.40 -16.14 -2.17
C LEU A 81 0.59 -16.85 -3.28
N GLY A 82 0.28 -16.17 -4.39
CA GLY A 82 -0.54 -16.72 -5.47
C GLY A 82 -1.88 -17.24 -4.95
N ASP A 83 -2.29 -18.44 -5.32
CA ASP A 83 -3.56 -19.06 -4.89
C ASP A 83 -3.74 -19.20 -3.38
N ASN A 84 -2.64 -19.18 -2.61
CA ASN A 84 -2.66 -19.26 -1.15
C ASN A 84 -2.66 -17.89 -0.48
N SER A 85 -2.87 -16.83 -1.24
CA SER A 85 -2.99 -15.47 -0.72
C SER A 85 -4.24 -15.31 0.12
N LEU A 86 -4.11 -14.55 1.21
CA LEU A 86 -5.20 -14.32 2.17
C LEU A 86 -6.51 -13.85 1.51
N PRO A 87 -6.51 -12.88 0.55
CA PRO A 87 -7.75 -12.47 -0.10
C PRO A 87 -8.44 -13.62 -0.83
N PHE A 88 -7.70 -14.47 -1.55
CA PHE A 88 -8.31 -15.62 -2.25
C PHE A 88 -8.83 -16.69 -1.30
N ILE A 89 -8.20 -16.88 -0.14
CA ILE A 89 -8.72 -17.76 0.91
C ILE A 89 -10.05 -17.21 1.43
N LEU A 90 -10.10 -15.91 1.76
CA LEU A 90 -11.31 -15.25 2.24
C LEU A 90 -12.46 -15.30 1.21
N LEU A 91 -12.14 -15.06 -0.07
CA LEU A 91 -13.11 -15.14 -1.16
C LEU A 91 -13.68 -16.55 -1.33
N ARG A 92 -12.86 -17.59 -1.19
CA ARG A 92 -13.34 -19.01 -1.22
C ARG A 92 -14.25 -19.33 -0.04
N GLU A 93 -14.02 -18.69 1.12
CA GLU A 93 -14.88 -18.80 2.31
C GLU A 93 -16.11 -17.89 2.26
N GLY A 94 -16.32 -17.19 1.13
CA GLY A 94 -17.50 -16.37 0.87
C GLY A 94 -17.45 -14.95 1.43
N TYR A 95 -16.32 -14.48 1.92
CA TYR A 95 -16.19 -13.10 2.39
C TYR A 95 -16.12 -12.12 1.21
N ASP A 96 -16.81 -10.99 1.36
CA ASP A 96 -16.68 -9.83 0.49
C ASP A 96 -15.40 -9.07 0.85
N VAL A 97 -14.43 -9.01 -0.07
CA VAL A 97 -13.04 -8.62 0.25
C VAL A 97 -12.70 -7.26 -0.33
N TRP A 98 -12.35 -6.34 0.56
CA TRP A 98 -11.94 -4.98 0.26
C TRP A 98 -10.50 -4.73 0.72
N LEU A 99 -9.71 -4.00 -0.07
CA LEU A 99 -8.31 -3.71 0.26
C LEU A 99 -8.04 -2.22 0.05
N GLY A 100 -7.66 -1.54 1.15
CA GLY A 100 -7.34 -0.11 1.11
C GLY A 100 -5.93 0.16 0.62
N ASN A 101 -5.76 1.28 -0.07
CA ASN A 101 -4.48 1.89 -0.37
C ASN A 101 -4.46 3.27 0.26
N VAL A 102 -3.71 3.45 1.36
CA VAL A 102 -3.57 4.75 2.01
C VAL A 102 -2.77 5.71 1.14
N ARG A 103 -2.89 7.01 1.42
CA ARG A 103 -2.17 8.09 0.73
C ARG A 103 -0.67 7.82 0.59
N GLY A 104 -0.06 8.34 -0.45
CA GLY A 104 1.38 8.24 -0.68
C GLY A 104 1.84 6.98 -1.39
N ASN A 105 0.99 5.97 -1.62
CA ASN A 105 1.34 4.85 -2.47
C ASN A 105 0.99 5.12 -3.95
N ILE A 106 1.36 4.20 -4.85
CA ILE A 106 1.21 4.42 -6.30
C ILE A 106 -0.24 4.40 -6.79
N PHE A 107 -1.18 3.86 -6.01
CA PHE A 107 -2.60 3.80 -6.34
C PHE A 107 -3.38 4.97 -5.71
N SER A 108 -2.84 5.61 -4.68
CA SER A 108 -3.44 6.69 -3.91
C SER A 108 -2.52 7.92 -3.88
N HIS A 109 -2.15 8.42 -5.07
CA HIS A 109 -1.23 9.54 -5.24
C HIS A 109 -1.88 10.78 -5.88
N ASN A 110 -3.20 10.78 -6.02
CA ASN A 110 -3.95 11.89 -6.58
C ASN A 110 -4.55 12.78 -5.48
N HIS A 111 -4.69 14.05 -5.81
CA HIS A 111 -5.30 15.07 -4.95
C HIS A 111 -6.16 16.01 -5.80
N ILE A 112 -7.26 16.55 -5.23
CA ILE A 112 -8.12 17.52 -5.94
C ILE A 112 -7.40 18.82 -6.29
N ASN A 113 -6.41 19.24 -5.48
CA ASN A 113 -5.50 20.32 -5.83
C ASN A 113 -4.35 19.79 -6.69
N PRO A 114 -4.25 20.19 -7.99
CA PRO A 114 -3.20 19.71 -8.89
C PRO A 114 -1.77 20.02 -8.41
N GLU A 115 -1.58 21.12 -7.66
CA GLU A 115 -0.28 21.49 -7.12
C GLU A 115 0.22 20.48 -6.06
N LEU A 116 -0.70 19.83 -5.35
CA LEU A 116 -0.39 18.79 -4.38
C LEU A 116 -0.33 17.40 -5.02
N ALA A 117 -0.95 17.19 -6.19
CA ALA A 117 -0.89 15.94 -6.93
C ALA A 117 0.50 15.67 -7.56
N GLU A 118 1.34 16.69 -7.74
CA GLU A 118 2.67 16.51 -8.29
C GLU A 118 3.63 15.91 -7.25
N VAL A 119 4.42 14.94 -7.69
CA VAL A 119 5.37 14.17 -6.85
C VAL A 119 6.43 15.05 -6.14
N HIS A 120 6.53 16.33 -6.50
CA HIS A 120 7.52 17.27 -6.00
C HIS A 120 6.97 18.32 -5.02
N SER A 121 5.65 18.42 -4.89
CA SER A 121 4.98 19.34 -3.97
C SER A 121 4.65 18.68 -2.63
N GLY A 122 4.05 19.39 -1.72
CA GLY A 122 3.69 18.96 -0.35
C GLY A 122 2.84 17.68 -0.21
N PHE A 123 2.49 17.02 -1.33
CA PHE A 123 1.77 15.72 -1.36
C PHE A 123 2.38 14.64 -0.44
N ASN A 124 3.67 14.72 -0.18
CA ASN A 124 4.36 13.76 0.69
C ASN A 124 4.59 14.30 2.11
N GLU A 125 4.03 15.44 2.44
CA GLU A 125 4.05 16.00 3.79
C GLU A 125 2.84 15.51 4.57
N HIS A 126 2.77 14.19 4.77
CA HIS A 126 1.77 13.52 5.58
C HIS A 126 2.42 12.49 6.51
N SER A 127 1.76 12.22 7.59
CA SER A 127 2.14 11.22 8.60
C SER A 127 1.07 10.12 8.70
N MET A 128 1.20 9.26 9.69
CA MET A 128 0.13 8.32 10.04
C MET A 128 -1.09 9.03 10.64
N ASP A 129 -0.93 10.25 11.15
CA ASP A 129 -2.05 11.00 11.75
C ASP A 129 -3.11 11.31 10.69
N GLU A 130 -2.71 11.78 9.50
CA GLU A 130 -3.63 12.04 8.39
C GLU A 130 -4.25 10.76 7.82
N MET A 131 -3.52 9.65 7.85
CA MET A 131 -4.09 8.34 7.47
C MET A 131 -5.19 7.91 8.44
N VAL A 132 -5.05 8.24 9.71
CA VAL A 132 -6.01 7.93 10.78
C VAL A 132 -7.20 8.87 10.76
N GLU A 133 -6.94 10.16 10.55
CA GLU A 133 -7.97 11.19 10.58
C GLU A 133 -8.86 11.17 9.34
N TYR A 134 -8.27 10.92 8.17
CA TYR A 134 -8.97 11.04 6.89
C TYR A 134 -9.06 9.73 6.10
N ASP A 135 -7.95 8.99 5.91
CA ASP A 135 -7.94 7.85 4.98
C ASP A 135 -8.79 6.70 5.45
N LEU A 136 -8.55 6.22 6.68
CA LEU A 136 -9.27 5.06 7.21
C LEU A 136 -10.77 5.33 7.31
N PRO A 137 -11.24 6.47 7.87
CA PRO A 137 -12.67 6.77 7.91
C PRO A 137 -13.30 6.85 6.52
N ALA A 138 -12.66 7.50 5.55
CA ALA A 138 -13.17 7.62 4.20
C ALA A 138 -13.32 6.25 3.53
N MET A 139 -12.28 5.40 3.58
CA MET A 139 -12.30 4.08 2.97
C MET A 139 -13.29 3.13 3.66
N ILE A 140 -13.30 3.09 5.00
CA ILE A 140 -14.19 2.22 5.79
C ILE A 140 -15.65 2.62 5.56
N ASN A 141 -15.99 3.91 5.57
CA ASN A 141 -17.35 4.39 5.33
C ASN A 141 -17.81 4.05 3.91
N MET A 142 -16.97 4.27 2.89
CA MET A 142 -17.30 3.89 1.53
C MET A 142 -17.59 2.38 1.40
N VAL A 143 -16.79 1.52 2.05
CA VAL A 143 -17.03 0.08 2.06
C VAL A 143 -18.38 -0.25 2.71
N ARG A 144 -18.67 0.35 3.87
CA ARG A 144 -19.96 0.17 4.58
C ARG A 144 -21.14 0.63 3.73
N GLU A 145 -21.03 1.78 3.08
CA GLU A 145 -22.07 2.32 2.19
C GLU A 145 -22.32 1.41 0.98
N LYS A 146 -21.26 0.95 0.32
CA LYS A 146 -21.38 0.09 -0.87
C LYS A 146 -21.93 -1.30 -0.56
N THR A 147 -21.59 -1.85 0.60
CA THR A 147 -21.99 -3.20 1.01
C THR A 147 -23.28 -3.23 1.82
N GLY A 148 -23.69 -2.11 2.39
CA GLY A 148 -24.79 -2.03 3.36
C GLY A 148 -24.43 -2.63 4.74
N ALA A 149 -23.18 -3.04 4.95
CA ALA A 149 -22.72 -3.61 6.21
C ALA A 149 -22.64 -2.53 7.29
N LYS A 150 -23.28 -2.79 8.45
CA LYS A 150 -23.18 -1.88 9.60
C LYS A 150 -21.78 -1.89 10.19
N LYS A 151 -21.17 -3.07 10.30
CA LYS A 151 -19.80 -3.28 10.78
C LYS A 151 -19.06 -4.20 9.84
N ILE A 152 -17.75 -4.04 9.76
CA ILE A 152 -16.87 -4.86 8.93
C ILE A 152 -15.72 -5.43 9.76
N THR A 153 -15.11 -6.50 9.28
CA THR A 153 -13.89 -7.04 9.89
C THR A 153 -12.68 -6.30 9.31
N TYR A 154 -11.84 -5.74 10.17
CA TYR A 154 -10.60 -5.07 9.76
C TYR A 154 -9.40 -6.00 9.98
N ILE A 155 -8.59 -6.22 8.93
CA ILE A 155 -7.33 -6.97 8.99
C ILE A 155 -6.19 -6.02 8.63
N GLY A 156 -5.37 -5.66 9.61
CA GLY A 156 -4.19 -4.82 9.41
C GLY A 156 -2.91 -5.64 9.30
N HIS A 157 -1.99 -5.22 8.45
CA HIS A 157 -0.64 -5.74 8.37
C HIS A 157 0.38 -4.66 8.72
N SER A 158 1.34 -4.94 9.64
CA SER A 158 2.43 -4.02 9.99
C SER A 158 1.91 -2.61 10.34
N GLN A 159 2.26 -1.56 9.58
CA GLN A 159 1.72 -0.21 9.76
C GLN A 159 0.18 -0.16 9.73
N GLY A 160 -0.47 -1.04 8.95
CA GLY A 160 -1.93 -1.14 8.96
C GLY A 160 -2.49 -1.51 10.34
N THR A 161 -1.69 -2.17 11.19
CA THR A 161 -2.05 -2.42 12.59
C THR A 161 -1.89 -1.18 13.45
N THR A 162 -0.81 -0.42 13.22
CA THR A 162 -0.50 0.81 13.96
C THR A 162 -1.59 1.86 13.74
N ILE A 163 -1.93 2.15 12.48
CA ILE A 163 -2.95 3.16 12.18
C ILE A 163 -4.34 2.75 12.68
N PHE A 164 -4.63 1.45 12.82
CA PHE A 164 -5.87 1.01 13.44
C PHE A 164 -5.86 1.27 14.96
N PHE A 165 -4.76 0.98 15.67
CA PHE A 165 -4.66 1.34 17.09
C PHE A 165 -4.77 2.85 17.30
N MET A 166 -4.13 3.63 16.43
CA MET A 166 -4.24 5.10 16.48
C MET A 166 -5.68 5.55 16.22
N LEU A 167 -6.41 4.91 15.29
CA LEU A 167 -7.83 5.20 15.03
C LEU A 167 -8.69 4.94 16.27
N VAL A 168 -8.49 3.81 16.94
CA VAL A 168 -9.21 3.48 18.19
C VAL A 168 -8.92 4.51 19.29
N MET A 169 -7.70 5.02 19.35
CA MET A 169 -7.32 6.05 20.33
C MET A 169 -7.87 7.43 19.94
N HIS A 170 -7.84 7.78 18.67
CA HIS A 170 -8.27 9.08 18.15
C HIS A 170 -9.80 9.21 18.08
N ASN A 171 -10.47 8.18 17.58
CA ASN A 171 -11.93 8.15 17.44
C ASN A 171 -12.49 6.79 17.81
N PRO A 172 -12.56 6.46 19.11
CA PRO A 172 -13.06 5.18 19.61
C PRO A 172 -14.52 4.93 19.22
N ALA A 173 -15.36 5.96 19.15
CA ALA A 173 -16.75 5.84 18.78
C ALA A 173 -16.92 5.37 17.34
N PHE A 174 -16.15 5.90 16.42
CA PHE A 174 -16.13 5.45 15.01
C PHE A 174 -15.64 4.00 14.90
N ALA A 175 -14.56 3.66 15.60
CA ALA A 175 -14.02 2.31 15.58
C ALA A 175 -15.04 1.29 16.12
N GLU A 176 -15.73 1.62 17.23
CA GLU A 176 -16.77 0.77 17.79
C GLU A 176 -18.00 0.65 16.87
N GLU A 177 -18.38 1.74 16.20
CA GLU A 177 -19.52 1.74 15.27
C GLU A 177 -19.25 0.94 14.00
N ALA A 178 -18.02 1.05 13.44
CA ALA A 178 -17.70 0.56 12.12
C ALA A 178 -17.07 -0.83 12.09
N ILE A 179 -16.42 -1.26 13.16
CA ILE A 179 -15.62 -2.49 13.20
C ILE A 179 -16.23 -3.48 14.19
N ASP A 180 -16.42 -4.73 13.74
CA ASP A 180 -16.86 -5.84 14.58
C ASP A 180 -15.69 -6.72 15.06
N HIS A 181 -14.70 -6.95 14.18
CA HIS A 181 -13.52 -7.73 14.49
C HIS A 181 -12.27 -7.05 13.97
N TYR A 182 -11.21 -7.11 14.75
CA TYR A 182 -9.89 -6.66 14.38
C TYR A 182 -8.88 -7.82 14.38
N VAL A 183 -8.20 -8.02 13.26
CA VAL A 183 -7.14 -9.01 13.11
C VAL A 183 -5.82 -8.29 12.82
N SER A 184 -4.82 -8.60 13.62
CA SER A 184 -3.50 -7.97 13.56
C SER A 184 -2.44 -8.94 13.03
N LEU A 185 -1.88 -8.64 11.87
CA LEU A 185 -0.82 -9.41 11.24
C LEU A 185 0.50 -8.65 11.33
N GLY A 186 1.49 -9.22 12.02
CA GLY A 186 2.76 -8.55 12.26
C GLY A 186 2.58 -7.23 13.01
N THR A 187 1.93 -7.30 14.15
CA THR A 187 1.54 -6.14 14.98
C THR A 187 2.70 -5.22 15.32
N VAL A 188 2.53 -3.93 15.03
CA VAL A 188 3.48 -2.87 15.42
C VAL A 188 2.75 -1.84 16.28
N ASN A 189 2.86 -1.97 17.60
CA ASN A 189 2.27 -1.05 18.58
C ASN A 189 3.33 -0.38 19.48
N ASN A 190 4.54 -0.91 19.49
CA ASN A 190 5.67 -0.35 20.25
C ASN A 190 6.98 -0.70 19.55
N ILE A 191 7.76 0.31 19.19
CA ILE A 191 9.07 0.18 18.54
C ILE A 191 10.25 0.41 19.51
N ALA A 192 10.00 0.68 20.80
CA ALA A 192 11.04 1.02 21.78
C ALA A 192 12.08 -0.10 22.00
N ASN A 193 11.72 -1.35 21.70
CA ASN A 193 12.59 -2.51 21.89
C ASN A 193 13.01 -3.16 20.56
N THR A 194 12.96 -2.43 19.45
CA THR A 194 13.47 -2.96 18.18
C THR A 194 14.97 -3.18 18.25
N LEU A 195 15.39 -4.41 17.96
CA LEU A 195 16.80 -4.81 17.90
C LEU A 195 17.53 -4.27 16.66
N PHE A 196 16.98 -3.28 15.99
CA PHE A 196 17.57 -2.66 14.81
C PHE A 196 18.31 -1.38 15.23
N PRO A 197 19.61 -1.48 15.65
CA PRO A 197 20.37 -0.33 16.16
C PRO A 197 20.42 0.88 15.21
N PRO A 198 20.24 0.72 13.87
CA PRO A 198 20.31 1.86 12.96
C PRO A 198 19.05 2.74 12.91
N ILE A 199 17.91 2.37 13.50
CA ILE A 199 16.70 3.20 13.38
C ILE A 199 16.92 4.59 13.95
N GLU A 200 17.50 4.68 15.15
CA GLU A 200 17.82 5.99 15.75
C GLU A 200 18.89 6.76 14.95
N ILE A 201 19.86 6.05 14.38
CA ILE A 201 20.89 6.65 13.53
C ILE A 201 20.29 7.07 12.19
N LEU A 202 19.46 6.21 11.59
CA LEU A 202 18.77 6.51 10.34
C LEU A 202 17.80 7.67 10.52
N ASP A 203 17.09 7.75 11.63
CA ASP A 203 16.18 8.86 11.96
C ASP A 203 16.95 10.18 12.10
N ARG A 204 18.07 10.20 12.83
CA ARG A 204 18.95 11.38 12.95
C ARG A 204 19.55 11.80 11.60
N ILE A 205 19.98 10.82 10.80
CA ILE A 205 20.49 11.06 9.44
C ILE A 205 19.34 11.59 8.56
N ALA A 206 18.15 11.03 8.65
CA ALA A 206 16.97 11.49 7.94
C ALA A 206 16.64 12.95 8.25
N VAL A 207 16.62 13.32 9.52
CA VAL A 207 16.40 14.72 9.95
C VAL A 207 17.46 15.66 9.39
N ILE A 208 18.74 15.26 9.36
CA ILE A 208 19.82 16.06 8.75
C ILE A 208 19.58 16.21 7.25
N PHE A 209 19.31 15.14 6.55
CA PHE A 209 19.07 15.17 5.12
C PHE A 209 17.78 15.92 4.75
N GLN A 210 16.74 15.85 5.56
CA GLN A 210 15.52 16.63 5.40
C GLN A 210 15.81 18.14 5.52
N LYS A 211 16.62 18.54 6.52
CA LYS A 211 17.04 19.95 6.73
C LYS A 211 17.88 20.51 5.57
N VAL A 212 18.65 19.70 4.87
CA VAL A 212 19.46 20.12 3.72
C VAL A 212 18.77 19.90 2.36
N GLY A 213 17.46 19.55 2.38
CA GLY A 213 16.66 19.40 1.15
C GLY A 213 17.03 18.20 0.26
N ILE A 214 17.93 17.33 0.72
CA ILE A 214 18.42 16.18 -0.05
C ILE A 214 17.46 14.98 0.05
N PHE A 215 16.47 15.03 0.95
CA PHE A 215 15.74 13.83 1.29
C PHE A 215 14.26 13.83 0.99
N LYS A 216 13.98 12.93 0.11
CA LYS A 216 12.69 12.22 0.07
C LYS A 216 12.98 10.78 0.54
N TYR A 217 12.82 10.56 1.85
CA TYR A 217 13.20 9.34 2.57
C TYR A 217 12.66 8.08 1.88
N MET A 218 13.56 7.11 1.61
CA MET A 218 13.26 5.78 1.01
C MET A 218 12.52 5.77 -0.35
N SER A 219 12.46 6.84 -1.10
CA SER A 219 11.93 6.79 -2.46
C SER A 219 13.04 6.59 -3.49
N LEU A 220 13.11 5.40 -4.01
CA LEU A 220 13.83 5.19 -5.26
C LEU A 220 13.17 6.02 -6.36
N THR A 221 13.96 6.71 -7.18
CA THR A 221 13.44 7.33 -8.41
C THR A 221 12.85 6.24 -9.31
N ASN A 222 11.97 6.61 -10.23
CA ASN A 222 11.40 5.65 -11.18
C ASN A 222 12.51 4.89 -11.94
N ALA A 223 13.61 5.57 -12.31
CA ALA A 223 14.75 4.93 -12.97
C ALA A 223 15.44 3.88 -12.07
N GLN A 224 15.66 4.20 -10.80
CA GLN A 224 16.25 3.27 -9.83
C GLN A 224 15.34 2.07 -9.56
N ARG A 225 14.02 2.30 -9.41
CA ARG A 225 13.03 1.22 -9.27
C ARG A 225 13.03 0.28 -10.46
N ASN A 226 13.00 0.84 -11.68
CA ASN A 226 13.05 0.06 -12.91
C ASN A 226 14.34 -0.76 -13.02
N LEU A 227 15.48 -0.19 -12.62
CA LEU A 227 16.75 -0.91 -12.60
C LEU A 227 16.73 -2.08 -11.62
N VAL A 228 16.28 -1.83 -10.37
CA VAL A 228 16.17 -2.87 -9.35
C VAL A 228 15.15 -3.94 -9.76
N ALA A 229 13.99 -3.56 -10.28
CA ALA A 229 12.98 -4.49 -10.76
C ALA A 229 13.50 -5.35 -11.92
N LYS A 230 14.23 -4.74 -12.88
CA LYS A 230 14.87 -5.47 -13.98
C LYS A 230 15.90 -6.47 -13.45
N PHE A 231 16.73 -6.07 -12.48
CA PHE A 231 17.69 -6.96 -11.81
C PHE A 231 16.97 -8.12 -11.10
N CYS A 232 15.93 -7.84 -10.34
CA CYS A 232 15.16 -8.87 -9.65
C CYS A 232 14.44 -9.81 -10.61
N LYS A 233 13.98 -9.32 -11.77
CA LYS A 233 13.39 -10.16 -12.82
C LYS A 233 14.42 -11.13 -13.42
N THR A 234 15.68 -10.69 -13.58
CA THR A 234 16.75 -11.54 -14.15
C THR A 234 17.41 -12.45 -13.12
N SER A 235 17.35 -12.10 -11.84
CA SER A 235 18.02 -12.82 -10.76
C SER A 235 17.13 -12.91 -9.51
N PRO A 236 15.95 -13.56 -9.59
CA PRO A 236 14.95 -13.53 -8.51
C PRO A 236 15.46 -14.12 -7.20
N GLY A 237 16.26 -15.18 -7.25
CA GLY A 237 16.82 -15.81 -6.06
C GLY A 237 17.83 -14.94 -5.30
N VAL A 238 18.64 -14.16 -6.03
CA VAL A 238 19.59 -13.20 -5.41
C VAL A 238 18.84 -12.04 -4.81
N CYS A 239 17.86 -11.50 -5.54
CA CYS A 239 17.04 -10.41 -5.10
C CYS A 239 16.22 -10.79 -3.84
N GLY A 240 15.62 -11.99 -3.83
CA GLY A 240 14.88 -12.50 -2.68
C GLY A 240 15.77 -12.60 -1.43
N LYS A 241 16.95 -13.20 -1.55
CA LYS A 241 17.90 -13.29 -0.41
C LYS A 241 18.35 -11.92 0.11
N ALA A 242 18.55 -10.95 -0.79
CA ALA A 242 18.91 -9.60 -0.39
C ALA A 242 17.78 -8.91 0.41
N ILE A 243 16.53 -9.15 0.02
CA ILE A 243 15.36 -8.61 0.73
C ILE A 243 15.14 -9.35 2.05
N ASP A 244 15.23 -10.68 2.07
CA ASP A 244 15.17 -11.47 3.32
C ASP A 244 16.21 -10.99 4.32
N TYR A 245 17.43 -10.71 3.86
CA TYR A 245 18.49 -10.16 4.69
C TYR A 245 18.16 -8.74 5.17
N ALA A 246 17.72 -7.86 4.26
CA ALA A 246 17.41 -6.46 4.57
C ALA A 246 16.23 -6.33 5.55
N LEU A 247 15.26 -7.21 5.47
CA LEU A 247 14.09 -7.24 6.35
C LEU A 247 14.28 -8.17 7.55
N SER A 248 15.48 -8.76 7.74
CA SER A 248 15.77 -9.78 8.79
C SER A 248 14.78 -10.95 8.79
N ILE A 249 14.20 -11.25 7.65
CA ILE A 249 13.25 -12.35 7.50
C ILE A 249 14.05 -13.65 7.32
N LYS A 250 13.75 -14.65 8.15
CA LYS A 250 14.30 -15.99 7.93
C LYS A 250 13.66 -16.59 6.67
N PRO A 251 14.45 -17.10 5.72
CA PRO A 251 13.89 -17.72 4.51
C PRO A 251 12.89 -18.81 4.89
N SER A 252 11.60 -18.54 4.67
CA SER A 252 10.53 -19.50 4.97
C SER A 252 10.22 -20.43 3.80
N GLY A 253 10.81 -20.15 2.63
CA GLY A 253 10.49 -20.83 1.38
C GLY A 253 9.06 -20.59 0.87
N ARG A 254 8.32 -19.67 1.50
CA ARG A 254 6.91 -19.41 1.22
C ARG A 254 6.66 -18.19 0.33
N MET A 255 7.66 -17.31 0.18
CA MET A 255 7.50 -16.12 -0.66
C MET A 255 7.65 -16.49 -2.14
N ASP A 256 6.71 -16.09 -2.97
CA ASP A 256 6.86 -16.20 -4.43
C ASP A 256 7.78 -15.06 -4.93
N TYR A 257 9.06 -15.39 -5.07
CA TYR A 257 10.06 -14.43 -5.57
C TYR A 257 9.81 -13.95 -7.01
N LYS A 258 8.90 -14.59 -7.76
CA LYS A 258 8.54 -14.13 -9.11
C LYS A 258 7.74 -12.81 -9.07
N SER A 259 6.99 -12.58 -7.98
CA SER A 259 6.24 -11.33 -7.77
C SER A 259 7.10 -10.19 -7.21
N LEU A 260 8.33 -10.48 -6.77
CA LEU A 260 9.21 -9.52 -6.11
C LEU A 260 9.59 -8.29 -6.96
N PRO A 261 9.87 -8.41 -8.27
CA PRO A 261 10.14 -7.24 -9.12
C PRO A 261 8.98 -6.24 -9.11
N LEU A 262 7.75 -6.76 -9.06
CA LEU A 262 6.54 -5.96 -9.01
C LEU A 262 6.39 -5.26 -7.64
N PHE A 263 6.65 -5.98 -6.54
CA PHE A 263 6.66 -5.40 -5.20
C PHE A 263 7.62 -4.20 -5.10
N ILE A 264 8.84 -4.31 -5.65
CA ILE A 264 9.82 -3.23 -5.65
C ILE A 264 9.35 -2.04 -6.46
N LEU A 265 8.68 -2.27 -7.60
CA LEU A 265 8.10 -1.19 -8.40
C LEU A 265 7.00 -0.44 -7.64
N LEU A 266 6.29 -1.13 -6.76
CA LEU A 266 5.15 -0.61 -6.01
C LEU A 266 5.52 0.06 -4.70
N SER A 267 6.66 -0.32 -4.11
CA SER A 267 7.12 0.24 -2.84
C SER A 267 7.28 1.74 -2.95
N ARG A 268 6.45 2.48 -2.23
CA ARG A 268 6.60 3.89 -1.95
C ARG A 268 6.57 4.10 -0.44
N ARG A 269 7.02 5.20 0.01
CA ARG A 269 7.37 5.66 1.35
C ARG A 269 6.49 5.25 2.51
N CYS A 270 7.17 5.00 3.62
CA CYS A 270 6.69 5.25 4.98
C CYS A 270 7.37 6.51 5.55
N LYS A 271 6.66 7.36 6.20
CA LYS A 271 7.16 8.30 7.19
C LYS A 271 6.85 7.77 8.58
#